data_f133b53033372f628e8f134af6f8d193
#
_entry.id   f133b53033372f628e8f134af6f8d193
#
_cell.length_a   1.000
_cell.length_b   1.000
_cell.length_c   1.000
_cell.angle_alpha   90.00
_cell.angle_beta   90.00
_cell.angle_gamma   90.00
#
_symmetry.space_group_name_H-M   'P 1'
#
loop_
_entity.id
_entity.type
_entity.pdbx_description
1 polymer ?
#
loop_
_entity_poly.entity_id
_entity_poly.type
_entity_poly.pdbx_seq_one_letter_code
_entity_poly.pdbx_strand_id
1 'polypeptide(L)'
;RNLLETARPLAHGHLVTVFGCGGDRDRTKRPLMGAMAARLSDRVILTSDNPRSEDPLEIIEEIKRGLVPPERPTARHGQPVPPVRSAAWASWPDRREAIERAIAEAEPGDLVLIAGKGHEKTQTVGDRVLPFDDVAVAREVLAARRKARVQVGGGGA
;
A
#
# COMPACT_ATOMS: atom_id res chain seq x y z
N ARG A 1 -8.27 9.12 -2.84
CA ARG A 1 -7.70 10.46 -2.80
C ARG A 1 -7.84 11.05 -1.40
N ASN A 2 -9.05 11.27 -0.92
CA ASN A 2 -9.29 11.94 0.37
C ASN A 2 -8.54 11.29 1.54
N LEU A 3 -8.49 9.95 1.61
CA LEU A 3 -7.80 9.23 2.68
C LEU A 3 -6.30 9.56 2.71
N LEU A 4 -5.62 9.57 1.57
CA LEU A 4 -4.19 9.88 1.47
C LEU A 4 -3.89 11.35 1.79
N GLU A 5 -4.73 12.26 1.31
CA GLU A 5 -4.62 13.69 1.61
C GLU A 5 -4.79 13.97 3.11
N THR A 6 -5.68 13.23 3.79
CA THR A 6 -5.87 13.30 5.25
C THR A 6 -4.71 12.67 6.02
N ALA A 7 -4.15 11.57 5.52
CA ALA A 7 -3.07 10.85 6.18
C ALA A 7 -1.71 11.57 6.06
N ARG A 8 -1.44 12.25 4.94
CA ARG A 8 -0.14 12.88 4.67
C ARG A 8 0.35 13.83 5.78
N PRO A 9 -0.48 14.73 6.33
CA PRO A 9 -0.04 15.62 7.42
C PRO A 9 0.29 14.91 8.73
N LEU A 10 -0.19 13.67 8.92
CA LEU A 10 0.05 12.87 10.12
C LEU A 10 1.37 12.09 10.06
N ALA A 11 1.98 11.95 8.89
CA ALA A 11 3.27 11.29 8.71
C ALA A 11 4.39 12.31 8.96
N HIS A 12 5.16 12.12 10.04
CA HIS A 12 6.35 12.91 10.33
C HIS A 12 7.57 12.44 9.52
N GLY A 13 7.59 11.17 9.12
CA GLY A 13 8.51 10.52 8.20
C GLY A 13 7.84 10.20 6.87
N HIS A 14 7.97 8.95 6.42
CA HIS A 14 7.37 8.49 5.17
C HIS A 14 5.90 8.10 5.36
N LEU A 15 5.10 8.34 4.32
CA LEU A 15 3.79 7.75 4.17
C LEU A 15 3.91 6.48 3.32
N VAL A 16 3.74 5.32 3.95
CA VAL A 16 3.73 4.00 3.30
C VAL A 16 2.29 3.57 3.11
N THR A 17 1.87 3.36 1.87
CA THR A 17 0.48 2.96 1.57
C THR A 17 0.43 1.52 1.09
N VAL A 18 -0.30 0.67 1.82
CA VAL A 18 -0.61 -0.73 1.46
C VAL A 18 -2.03 -0.78 0.94
N PHE A 19 -2.23 -1.20 -0.32
CA PHE A 19 -3.57 -1.34 -0.87
C PHE A 19 -3.67 -2.32 -2.02
N GLY A 20 -4.89 -2.75 -2.31
CA GLY A 20 -5.27 -3.50 -3.49
C GLY A 20 -6.59 -2.99 -4.04
N CYS A 21 -7.02 -3.58 -5.15
CA CYS A 21 -8.33 -3.34 -5.75
C CYS A 21 -9.14 -4.62 -5.75
N GLY A 22 -10.46 -4.47 -5.62
CA GLY A 22 -11.39 -5.60 -5.76
C GLY A 22 -11.50 -6.06 -7.21
N GLY A 23 -11.67 -7.37 -7.40
CA GLY A 23 -12.12 -7.96 -8.67
C GLY A 23 -13.62 -7.71 -8.88
N ASP A 24 -14.10 -7.96 -10.10
CA ASP A 24 -15.49 -7.74 -10.52
C ASP A 24 -15.95 -6.30 -10.24
N ARG A 25 -15.05 -5.36 -10.46
CA ARG A 25 -15.25 -3.92 -10.28
C ARG A 25 -14.75 -3.16 -11.51
N ASP A 26 -14.98 -1.86 -11.52
CA ASP A 26 -14.53 -0.98 -12.60
C ASP A 26 -12.99 -0.98 -12.72
N ARG A 27 -12.49 -1.69 -13.72
CA ARG A 27 -11.06 -1.87 -14.00
C ARG A 27 -10.37 -0.56 -14.36
N THR A 28 -11.11 0.41 -14.93
CA THR A 28 -10.53 1.71 -15.35
C THR A 28 -10.05 2.53 -14.16
N LYS A 29 -10.56 2.27 -12.97
CA LYS A 29 -10.13 2.95 -11.72
C LYS A 29 -8.79 2.45 -11.19
N ARG A 30 -8.36 1.22 -11.55
CA ARG A 30 -7.15 0.60 -11.01
C ARG A 30 -5.88 1.43 -11.28
N PRO A 31 -5.59 1.81 -12.54
CA PRO A 31 -4.44 2.69 -12.81
C PRO A 31 -4.58 4.07 -12.18
N LEU A 32 -5.80 4.62 -12.09
CA LEU A 32 -6.02 5.91 -11.44
C LEU A 32 -5.73 5.87 -9.93
N MET A 33 -6.06 4.76 -9.26
CA MET A 33 -5.72 4.53 -7.86
C MET A 33 -4.21 4.37 -7.68
N GLY A 34 -3.54 3.65 -8.58
CA GLY A 34 -2.08 3.54 -8.61
C GLY A 34 -1.39 4.89 -8.73
N ALA A 35 -1.80 5.71 -9.71
CA ALA A 35 -1.26 7.04 -9.93
C ALA A 35 -1.47 7.97 -8.73
N MET A 36 -2.63 7.87 -8.07
CA MET A 36 -2.93 8.66 -6.89
C MET A 36 -2.06 8.23 -5.70
N ALA A 37 -1.87 6.93 -5.49
CA ALA A 37 -0.99 6.41 -4.45
C ALA A 37 0.46 6.83 -4.69
N ALA A 38 0.97 6.69 -5.92
CA ALA A 38 2.33 7.11 -6.28
C ALA A 38 2.60 8.60 -6.05
N ARG A 39 1.59 9.44 -6.25
CA ARG A 39 1.72 10.88 -6.09
C ARG A 39 1.70 11.35 -4.63
N LEU A 40 0.92 10.67 -3.78
CA LEU A 40 0.63 11.12 -2.42
C LEU A 40 1.38 10.34 -1.34
N SER A 41 2.00 9.21 -1.67
CA SER A 41 2.80 8.39 -0.77
C SER A 41 4.29 8.49 -1.08
N ASP A 42 5.13 8.14 -0.13
CA ASP A 42 6.57 7.97 -0.34
C ASP A 42 6.89 6.53 -0.77
N ARG A 43 6.10 5.57 -0.28
CA ARG A 43 6.17 4.15 -0.69
C ARG A 43 4.77 3.59 -0.92
N VAL A 44 4.65 2.72 -1.91
CA VAL A 44 3.41 2.00 -2.24
C VAL A 44 3.67 0.51 -2.21
N ILE A 45 2.86 -0.22 -1.47
CA ILE A 45 2.86 -1.68 -1.43
C ILE A 45 1.53 -2.16 -2.00
N LEU A 46 1.60 -2.83 -3.15
CA LEU A 46 0.44 -3.42 -3.80
C LEU A 46 0.19 -4.84 -3.29
N THR A 47 -1.07 -5.16 -3.05
CA THR A 47 -1.48 -6.48 -2.56
C THR A 47 -2.88 -6.84 -3.06
N SER A 48 -3.33 -8.08 -2.77
CA SER A 48 -4.72 -8.45 -3.01
C SER A 48 -5.66 -7.76 -2.02
N ASP A 49 -6.84 -7.42 -2.52
CA ASP A 49 -8.01 -7.10 -1.69
C ASP A 49 -9.01 -8.25 -1.75
N ASN A 50 -10.10 -8.12 -2.48
CA ASN A 50 -11.08 -9.18 -2.77
C ASN A 50 -11.00 -9.49 -4.28
N PRO A 51 -10.13 -10.38 -4.75
CA PRO A 51 -9.99 -10.64 -6.19
C PRO A 51 -11.24 -11.25 -6.82
N ARG A 52 -12.10 -11.92 -6.03
CA ARG A 52 -13.32 -12.60 -6.48
C ARG A 52 -13.02 -13.58 -7.63
N SER A 53 -13.63 -13.39 -8.80
CA SER A 53 -13.42 -14.24 -9.98
C SER A 53 -12.16 -13.90 -10.77
N GLU A 54 -11.52 -12.75 -10.52
CA GLU A 54 -10.33 -12.32 -11.26
C GLU A 54 -9.02 -12.82 -10.63
N ASP A 55 -7.99 -12.96 -11.46
CA ASP A 55 -6.63 -13.25 -10.98
C ASP A 55 -6.08 -12.04 -10.20
N PRO A 56 -5.67 -12.23 -8.93
CA PRO A 56 -5.10 -11.16 -8.12
C PRO A 56 -3.84 -10.54 -8.74
N LEU A 57 -3.05 -11.31 -9.49
CA LEU A 57 -1.85 -10.80 -10.16
C LEU A 57 -2.21 -9.86 -11.31
N GLU A 58 -3.25 -10.18 -12.09
CA GLU A 58 -3.72 -9.29 -13.16
C GLU A 58 -4.24 -7.96 -12.59
N ILE A 59 -4.97 -8.01 -11.47
CA ILE A 59 -5.43 -6.80 -10.78
C ILE A 59 -4.23 -5.92 -10.36
N ILE A 60 -3.19 -6.52 -9.80
CA ILE A 60 -1.97 -5.82 -9.38
C ILE A 60 -1.27 -5.20 -10.60
N GLU A 61 -1.14 -5.93 -11.71
CA GLU A 61 -0.53 -5.39 -12.94
C GLU A 61 -1.31 -4.19 -13.50
N GLU A 62 -2.63 -4.20 -13.43
CA GLU A 62 -3.43 -3.04 -13.83
C GLU A 62 -3.21 -1.81 -12.93
N ILE A 63 -3.04 -2.00 -11.63
CA ILE A 63 -2.72 -0.91 -10.70
C ILE A 63 -1.32 -0.35 -11.03
N LYS A 64 -0.34 -1.22 -11.30
CA LYS A 64 1.05 -0.84 -11.64
C LYS A 64 1.13 0.11 -12.83
N ARG A 65 0.25 -0.01 -13.80
CA ARG A 65 0.19 0.92 -14.95
C ARG A 65 0.06 2.39 -14.52
N GLY A 66 -0.53 2.64 -13.38
CA GLY A 66 -0.66 3.98 -12.83
C GLY A 66 0.53 4.44 -11.98
N LEU A 67 1.38 3.53 -11.51
CA LEU A 67 2.57 3.87 -10.72
C LEU A 67 3.71 4.40 -11.58
N VAL A 68 3.75 4.01 -12.84
CA VAL A 68 4.74 4.52 -13.79
C VAL A 68 4.33 5.94 -14.18
N PRO A 69 5.16 6.96 -13.95
CA PRO A 69 4.86 8.30 -14.45
C PRO A 69 4.66 8.23 -15.97
N PRO A 70 3.65 8.91 -16.52
CA PRO A 70 3.58 9.06 -17.97
C PRO A 70 4.91 9.64 -18.45
N GLU A 71 5.41 9.14 -19.59
CA GLU A 71 6.62 9.69 -20.21
C GLU A 71 6.58 11.21 -20.16
N ARG A 72 7.67 11.82 -19.72
CA ARG A 72 7.75 13.26 -19.45
C ARG A 72 7.08 14.03 -20.59
N PRO A 73 6.09 14.87 -20.33
CA PRO A 73 5.65 15.79 -21.36
C PRO A 73 6.87 16.63 -21.76
N THR A 74 7.25 16.54 -23.01
CA THR A 74 8.32 17.38 -23.57
C THR A 74 7.96 18.83 -23.25
N ALA A 75 8.86 19.51 -22.54
CA ALA A 75 8.68 20.88 -22.12
C ALA A 75 8.26 21.73 -23.34
N ARG A 76 7.02 22.18 -23.37
CA ARG A 76 6.64 23.25 -24.25
C ARG A 76 7.20 24.53 -23.63
N HIS A 77 8.10 25.22 -24.34
CA HIS A 77 8.69 26.51 -23.97
C HIS A 77 9.75 26.52 -22.87
N GLY A 78 10.70 25.57 -22.84
CA GLY A 78 11.97 25.74 -22.12
C GLY A 78 11.92 25.89 -20.59
N GLN A 79 10.74 25.72 -19.97
CA GLN A 79 10.63 25.73 -18.51
C GLN A 79 10.92 24.32 -17.96
N PRO A 80 11.76 24.18 -16.91
CA PRO A 80 11.97 22.91 -16.27
C PRO A 80 10.65 22.42 -15.65
N VAL A 81 10.14 21.28 -16.14
CA VAL A 81 9.02 20.60 -15.49
C VAL A 81 9.57 20.02 -14.17
N PRO A 82 9.01 20.40 -13.01
CA PRO A 82 9.45 19.86 -11.74
C PRO A 82 9.32 18.33 -11.78
N PRO A 83 10.27 17.60 -11.18
CA PRO A 83 10.23 16.14 -11.15
C PRO A 83 8.91 15.70 -10.48
N VAL A 84 8.10 14.91 -11.19
CA VAL A 84 6.95 14.24 -10.58
C VAL A 84 7.51 13.26 -9.57
N ARG A 85 7.28 13.47 -8.29
CA ARG A 85 7.61 12.50 -7.25
C ARG A 85 6.87 11.20 -7.58
N SER A 86 7.62 10.16 -7.85
CA SER A 86 7.09 8.80 -7.94
C SER A 86 7.49 8.07 -6.68
N ALA A 87 6.51 7.52 -5.97
CA ALA A 87 6.79 6.67 -4.82
C ALA A 87 7.62 5.45 -5.23
N ALA A 88 8.51 5.00 -4.36
CA ALA A 88 9.04 3.65 -4.47
C ALA A 88 7.90 2.66 -4.30
N TRP A 89 7.86 1.58 -5.09
CA TRP A 89 6.79 0.61 -4.98
C TRP A 89 7.29 -0.84 -5.02
N ALA A 90 6.50 -1.71 -4.39
CA ALA A 90 6.67 -3.16 -4.41
C ALA A 90 5.31 -3.83 -4.45
N SER A 91 5.27 -5.14 -4.73
CA SER A 91 4.02 -5.91 -4.71
C SER A 91 4.20 -7.25 -4.03
N TRP A 92 3.29 -7.57 -3.12
CA TRP A 92 3.14 -8.86 -2.47
C TRP A 92 1.66 -9.27 -2.55
N PRO A 93 1.32 -10.28 -3.36
CA PRO A 93 -0.07 -10.73 -3.52
C PRO A 93 -0.71 -11.19 -2.22
N ASP A 94 0.06 -11.82 -1.34
CA ASP A 94 -0.41 -12.14 0.01
C ASP A 94 -0.55 -10.87 0.85
N ARG A 95 -1.78 -10.59 1.29
CA ARG A 95 -2.10 -9.36 2.01
C ARG A 95 -1.49 -9.32 3.41
N ARG A 96 -1.39 -10.47 4.06
CA ARG A 96 -0.72 -10.57 5.37
C ARG A 96 0.75 -10.22 5.22
N GLU A 97 1.44 -10.86 4.27
CA GLU A 97 2.85 -10.58 3.99
C GLU A 97 3.09 -9.10 3.65
N ALA A 98 2.21 -8.51 2.84
CA ALA A 98 2.31 -7.09 2.49
C ALA A 98 2.23 -6.18 3.73
N ILE A 99 1.31 -6.45 4.66
CA ILE A 99 1.16 -5.73 5.92
C ILE A 99 2.38 -5.95 6.83
N GLU A 100 2.84 -7.19 6.94
CA GLU A 100 4.01 -7.55 7.75
C GLU A 100 5.26 -6.79 7.29
N ARG A 101 5.53 -6.78 5.98
CA ARG A 101 6.67 -6.05 5.40
C ARG A 101 6.54 -4.55 5.59
N ALA A 102 5.37 -3.98 5.34
CA ALA A 102 5.15 -2.55 5.54
C ALA A 102 5.46 -2.11 6.98
N ILE A 103 5.00 -2.88 7.96
CA ILE A 103 5.22 -2.59 9.38
C ILE A 103 6.68 -2.88 9.79
N ALA A 104 7.28 -3.96 9.30
CA ALA A 104 8.66 -4.34 9.63
C ALA A 104 9.68 -3.30 9.15
N GLU A 105 9.47 -2.75 7.96
CA GLU A 105 10.37 -1.79 7.32
C GLU A 105 10.11 -0.33 7.73
N ALA A 106 8.98 -0.05 8.40
CA ALA A 106 8.66 1.30 8.86
C ALA A 106 9.62 1.78 9.95
N GLU A 107 10.02 3.04 9.88
CA GLU A 107 10.88 3.70 10.85
C GLU A 107 10.08 4.61 11.82
N PRO A 108 10.68 5.07 12.93
CA PRO A 108 10.02 6.05 13.78
C PRO A 108 9.63 7.32 13.02
N GLY A 109 8.37 7.71 13.14
CA GLY A 109 7.81 8.85 12.39
C GLY A 109 7.10 8.48 11.10
N ASP A 110 7.29 7.27 10.58
CA ASP A 110 6.55 6.77 9.43
C ASP A 110 5.08 6.48 9.76
N LEU A 111 4.22 6.68 8.77
CA LEU A 111 2.81 6.31 8.83
C LEU A 111 2.53 5.19 7.82
N VAL A 112 2.13 4.02 8.31
CA VAL A 112 1.67 2.91 7.47
C VAL A 112 0.15 2.97 7.35
N LEU A 113 -0.32 3.27 6.14
CA LEU A 113 -1.73 3.33 5.80
C LEU A 113 -2.16 2.05 5.07
N ILE A 114 -2.99 1.22 5.73
CA ILE A 114 -3.57 0.03 5.12
C ILE A 114 -4.97 0.40 4.61
N ALA A 115 -5.18 0.27 3.31
CA ALA A 115 -6.40 0.72 2.64
C ALA A 115 -7.01 -0.39 1.75
N GLY A 116 -8.30 -0.21 1.44
CA GLY A 116 -9.09 -1.12 0.60
C GLY A 116 -10.26 -1.70 1.36
N LYS A 117 -10.01 -2.61 2.30
CA LYS A 117 -11.05 -3.36 3.01
C LYS A 117 -11.96 -2.53 3.93
N GLY A 118 -11.46 -1.42 4.47
CA GLY A 118 -12.23 -0.64 5.45
C GLY A 118 -12.57 -1.48 6.68
N HIS A 119 -13.87 -1.73 6.90
CA HIS A 119 -14.38 -2.54 8.01
C HIS A 119 -14.62 -4.02 7.65
N GLU A 120 -14.34 -4.43 6.42
CA GLU A 120 -14.49 -5.82 5.99
C GLU A 120 -13.53 -6.74 6.75
N LYS A 121 -14.05 -7.88 7.20
CA LYS A 121 -13.30 -8.91 7.96
C LYS A 121 -13.15 -10.21 7.19
N THR A 122 -13.29 -10.15 5.88
CA THR A 122 -13.17 -11.30 4.99
C THR A 122 -12.41 -10.94 3.73
N GLN A 123 -11.84 -11.96 3.08
CA GLN A 123 -11.27 -11.88 1.74
C GLN A 123 -11.95 -12.92 0.85
N THR A 124 -12.47 -12.47 -0.29
CA THR A 124 -13.11 -13.35 -1.27
C THR A 124 -12.14 -13.65 -2.40
N VAL A 125 -11.86 -14.94 -2.59
CA VAL A 125 -10.97 -15.48 -3.64
C VAL A 125 -11.71 -16.60 -4.36
N GLY A 126 -12.10 -16.39 -5.61
CA GLY A 126 -13.05 -17.27 -6.30
C GLY A 126 -14.35 -17.38 -5.50
N ASP A 127 -14.81 -18.60 -5.31
CA ASP A 127 -16.03 -18.93 -4.53
C ASP A 127 -15.78 -19.01 -3.02
N ARG A 128 -14.55 -18.76 -2.56
CA ARG A 128 -14.15 -18.92 -1.15
C ARG A 128 -14.15 -17.57 -0.44
N VAL A 129 -14.84 -17.52 0.70
CA VAL A 129 -14.78 -16.38 1.63
C VAL A 129 -13.92 -16.79 2.83
N LEU A 130 -12.78 -16.15 2.96
CA LEU A 130 -11.79 -16.44 4.00
C LEU A 130 -11.83 -15.34 5.08
N PRO A 131 -11.71 -15.67 6.37
CA PRO A 131 -11.55 -14.65 7.41
C PRO A 131 -10.27 -13.86 7.17
N PHE A 132 -10.36 -12.54 7.17
CA PHE A 132 -9.20 -11.65 7.07
C PHE A 132 -9.54 -10.26 7.64
N ASP A 133 -8.84 -9.86 8.67
CA ASP A 133 -9.02 -8.56 9.33
C ASP A 133 -7.68 -7.80 9.35
N ASP A 134 -7.58 -6.71 8.58
CA ASP A 134 -6.40 -5.86 8.49
C ASP A 134 -5.94 -5.37 9.87
N VAL A 135 -6.88 -5.02 10.73
CA VAL A 135 -6.59 -4.49 12.07
C VAL A 135 -6.01 -5.57 12.97
N ALA A 136 -6.54 -6.80 12.90
CA ALA A 136 -6.01 -7.93 13.66
C ALA A 136 -4.59 -8.26 13.25
N VAL A 137 -4.33 -8.36 11.93
CA VAL A 137 -2.98 -8.61 11.38
C VAL A 137 -2.01 -7.52 11.80
N ALA A 138 -2.37 -6.25 11.64
CA ALA A 138 -1.49 -5.14 12.01
C ALA A 138 -1.15 -5.14 13.51
N ARG A 139 -2.13 -5.45 14.39
CA ARG A 139 -1.91 -5.56 15.84
C ARG A 139 -0.97 -6.70 16.21
N GLU A 140 -1.14 -7.88 15.59
CA GLU A 140 -0.25 -9.02 15.80
C GLU A 140 1.20 -8.67 15.45
N VAL A 141 1.41 -8.08 14.27
CA VAL A 141 2.75 -7.71 13.76
C VAL A 141 3.39 -6.64 14.66
N LEU A 142 2.65 -5.62 15.06
CA LEU A 142 3.14 -4.58 15.96
C LEU A 142 3.51 -5.15 17.35
N ALA A 143 2.73 -6.08 17.87
CA ALA A 143 3.03 -6.74 19.14
C ALA A 143 4.31 -7.57 19.05
N ALA A 144 4.50 -8.34 17.97
CA ALA A 144 5.71 -9.09 17.72
C ALA A 144 6.95 -8.19 17.61
N ARG A 145 6.84 -7.07 16.87
CA ARG A 145 7.91 -6.10 16.71
C ARG A 145 8.33 -5.45 18.06
N ARG A 146 7.36 -5.14 18.91
CA ARG A 146 7.63 -4.59 20.25
C ARG A 146 8.40 -5.60 21.10
N LYS A 147 8.01 -6.87 21.12
CA LYS A 147 8.70 -7.93 21.87
C LYS A 147 10.15 -8.08 21.38
N ALA A 148 10.39 -8.13 20.08
CA ALA A 148 11.74 -8.23 19.52
C ALA A 148 12.65 -7.06 19.92
N ARG A 149 12.13 -5.83 19.91
CA ARG A 149 12.90 -4.64 20.32
C ARG A 149 13.28 -4.66 21.81
N VAL A 150 12.40 -5.14 22.67
CA VAL A 150 12.68 -5.26 24.13
C VAL A 150 13.78 -6.28 24.39
N GLN A 151 13.80 -7.40 23.67
CA GLN A 151 14.82 -8.43 23.81
C GLN A 151 16.21 -7.97 23.36
N VAL A 152 16.29 -7.16 22.31
CA VAL A 152 17.58 -6.61 21.83
C VAL A 152 18.09 -5.49 22.72
N GLY A 153 17.22 -4.69 23.35
CA GLY A 153 17.61 -3.61 24.26
C GLY A 153 17.96 -4.05 25.69
N GLY A 154 17.63 -5.28 26.09
CA GLY A 154 17.89 -5.81 27.43
C GLY A 154 19.20 -6.60 27.58
N GLY A 155 20.03 -6.71 26.56
CA GLY A 155 21.28 -7.48 26.56
C GLY A 155 22.55 -6.70 26.84
N GLY A 156 22.44 -5.47 27.36
CA GLY A 156 23.57 -4.59 27.65
C GLY A 156 23.56 -4.11 29.11
N ALA A 157 23.93 -4.95 30.02
CA ALA A 157 24.33 -4.58 31.38
C ALA A 157 25.48 -5.48 31.82
#